data_55939b8fa1027108dcf3a77e28d6880c
#
_entry.id   55939b8fa1027108dcf3a77e28d6880c
#
_cell.length_a   1.000
_cell.length_b   1.000
_cell.length_c   1.000
_cell.angle_alpha   90.00
_cell.angle_beta   90.00
_cell.angle_gamma   90.00
#
_symmetry.space_group_name_H-M   'P 1'
#
loop_
_entity.id
_entity.type
_entity.pdbx_description
1 polymer ?
#
loop_
_entity_poly.entity_id
_entity_poly.type
_entity_poly.pdbx_seq_one_letter_code
_entity_poly.pdbx_strand_id
1 'polypeptide(L)'
;MPSLKDLKNRIGSVKSTQKITSAMKMVAAAKLRKAQEQALASRPYTSLMDNIVSKIASKASGGSIDLLAGKPENKTHLLVVFSADRGLCGGFNGSITRTVRSEVKKLKDDGIEVKLLMVGKKSADALNRDFGELFVEKIDGKSAKPNYSDAEVLAKKIIDLFEDGQFGVCKVIYNKFVSAITQEVTFKSLIPVEVKQNEIEQDNSSSIYDFEPGEEEILNDLLPRNLATQLFSSQIESTASELAARMTAMDNATRNAGDMIDNLTLQYNRTRQAVITKELIEIISGAEAL
;
A
#
# COMPACT_ATOMS: atom_id res chain seq x y z
N MET A 1 37.27 -2.97 -24.46
CA MET A 1 36.50 -1.70 -24.35
C MET A 1 35.20 -1.87 -25.12
N PRO A 2 34.08 -1.33 -24.68
CA PRO A 2 32.84 -1.38 -25.47
C PRO A 2 33.03 -0.65 -26.81
N SER A 3 32.45 -1.18 -27.88
CA SER A 3 32.53 -0.57 -29.20
C SER A 3 31.74 0.75 -29.25
N LEU A 4 32.08 1.64 -30.16
CA LEU A 4 31.32 2.90 -30.38
C LEU A 4 29.85 2.63 -30.69
N LYS A 5 29.55 1.54 -31.40
CA LYS A 5 28.20 1.09 -31.74
C LYS A 5 27.45 0.68 -30.49
N ASP A 6 28.09 -0.06 -29.56
CA ASP A 6 27.46 -0.51 -28.29
C ASP A 6 27.15 0.70 -27.41
N LEU A 7 28.07 1.65 -27.29
CA LEU A 7 27.84 2.90 -26.53
C LEU A 7 26.68 3.69 -27.09
N LYS A 8 26.60 3.85 -28.42
CA LYS A 8 25.49 4.53 -29.08
C LYS A 8 24.15 3.85 -28.86
N ASN A 9 24.11 2.51 -28.95
CA ASN A 9 22.92 1.71 -28.68
C ASN A 9 22.46 1.85 -27.20
N ARG A 10 23.44 1.84 -26.30
CA ARG A 10 23.17 1.98 -24.86
C ARG A 10 22.60 3.37 -24.50
N ILE A 11 23.17 4.44 -25.10
CA ILE A 11 22.62 5.80 -25.00
C ILE A 11 21.16 5.84 -25.48
N GLY A 12 20.90 5.24 -26.65
CA GLY A 12 19.54 5.16 -27.21
C GLY A 12 18.54 4.44 -26.29
N SER A 13 18.95 3.31 -25.71
CA SER A 13 18.14 2.54 -24.78
C SER A 13 17.84 3.34 -23.50
N VAL A 14 18.84 3.99 -22.89
CA VAL A 14 18.65 4.79 -21.67
C VAL A 14 17.78 6.01 -21.94
N LYS A 15 17.91 6.68 -23.11
CA LYS A 15 17.01 7.76 -23.53
C LYS A 15 15.55 7.30 -23.63
N SER A 16 15.32 6.11 -24.16
CA SER A 16 13.98 5.53 -24.21
C SER A 16 13.42 5.25 -22.82
N THR A 17 14.23 4.68 -21.91
CA THR A 17 13.87 4.45 -20.52
C THR A 17 13.53 5.75 -19.81
N GLN A 18 14.32 6.82 -20.00
CA GLN A 18 14.07 8.15 -19.44
C GLN A 18 12.70 8.71 -19.87
N LYS A 19 12.34 8.56 -21.15
CA LYS A 19 11.04 9.00 -21.66
C LYS A 19 9.89 8.21 -21.02
N ILE A 20 10.06 6.90 -20.88
CA ILE A 20 9.06 6.02 -20.26
C ILE A 20 8.87 6.38 -18.78
N THR A 21 9.95 6.52 -18.01
CA THR A 21 9.85 6.86 -16.58
C THR A 21 9.27 8.25 -16.37
N SER A 22 9.59 9.23 -17.22
CA SER A 22 8.99 10.56 -17.20
C SER A 22 7.47 10.52 -17.48
N ALA A 23 7.04 9.74 -18.47
CA ALA A 23 5.60 9.54 -18.74
C ALA A 23 4.90 8.84 -17.56
N MET A 24 5.51 7.82 -16.97
CA MET A 24 4.96 7.12 -15.80
C MET A 24 4.85 8.04 -14.58
N LYS A 25 5.83 8.96 -14.35
CA LYS A 25 5.74 10.00 -13.32
C LYS A 25 4.50 10.86 -13.52
N MET A 26 4.27 11.36 -14.74
CA MET A 26 3.11 12.22 -15.03
C MET A 26 1.77 11.50 -14.81
N VAL A 27 1.68 10.26 -15.26
CA VAL A 27 0.47 9.44 -15.05
C VAL A 27 0.24 9.18 -13.55
N ALA A 28 1.31 8.88 -12.79
CA ALA A 28 1.21 8.67 -11.35
C ALA A 28 0.76 9.95 -10.62
N ALA A 29 1.31 11.11 -10.99
CA ALA A 29 0.92 12.41 -10.42
C ALA A 29 -0.56 12.75 -10.67
N ALA A 30 -1.05 12.53 -11.90
CA ALA A 30 -2.45 12.78 -12.23
C ALA A 30 -3.42 11.88 -11.45
N LYS A 31 -3.05 10.59 -11.29
CA LYS A 31 -3.85 9.64 -10.50
C LYS A 31 -3.77 9.94 -9.00
N LEU A 32 -2.59 10.35 -8.50
CA LEU A 32 -2.41 10.73 -7.10
C LEU A 32 -3.34 11.86 -6.71
N ARG A 33 -3.44 12.91 -7.53
CA ARG A 33 -4.35 14.03 -7.26
C ARG A 33 -5.78 13.55 -7.04
N LYS A 34 -6.29 12.69 -7.91
CA LYS A 34 -7.63 12.12 -7.78
C LYS A 34 -7.77 11.25 -6.53
N ALA A 35 -6.76 10.43 -6.22
CA ALA A 35 -6.78 9.58 -5.03
C ALA A 35 -6.74 10.41 -3.73
N GLN A 36 -5.99 11.52 -3.71
CA GLN A 36 -5.98 12.47 -2.59
C GLN A 36 -7.34 13.14 -2.38
N GLU A 37 -7.97 13.61 -3.45
CA GLU A 37 -9.31 14.20 -3.39
C GLU A 37 -10.33 13.20 -2.82
N GLN A 38 -10.27 11.93 -3.24
CA GLN A 38 -11.12 10.87 -2.71
C GLN A 38 -10.82 10.57 -1.22
N ALA A 39 -9.55 10.49 -0.83
CA ALA A 39 -9.16 10.25 0.56
C ALA A 39 -9.65 11.37 1.48
N LEU A 40 -9.45 12.63 1.07
CA LEU A 40 -9.93 13.79 1.84
C LEU A 40 -11.46 13.82 1.94
N ALA A 41 -12.17 13.49 0.86
CA ALA A 41 -13.63 13.45 0.86
C ALA A 41 -14.21 12.30 1.72
N SER A 42 -13.49 11.19 1.88
CA SER A 42 -13.95 10.06 2.69
C SER A 42 -13.71 10.24 4.20
N ARG A 43 -12.71 11.03 4.61
CA ARG A 43 -12.33 11.19 6.03
C ARG A 43 -13.45 11.68 6.95
N PRO A 44 -14.25 12.73 6.59
CA PRO A 44 -15.35 13.18 7.44
C PRO A 44 -16.38 12.08 7.71
N TYR A 45 -16.75 11.33 6.65
CA TYR A 45 -17.70 10.22 6.80
C TYR A 45 -17.14 9.11 7.71
N THR A 46 -15.90 8.72 7.50
CA THR A 46 -15.24 7.70 8.32
C THR A 46 -15.16 8.11 9.78
N SER A 47 -14.80 9.38 10.07
CA SER A 47 -14.70 9.87 11.45
C SER A 47 -16.08 9.98 12.14
N LEU A 48 -17.11 10.42 11.41
CA LEU A 48 -18.47 10.45 11.93
C LEU A 48 -19.00 9.04 12.23
N MET A 49 -18.75 8.09 11.34
CA MET A 49 -19.14 6.69 11.55
C MET A 49 -18.43 6.10 12.78
N ASP A 50 -17.11 6.31 12.91
CA ASP A 50 -16.35 5.90 14.10
C ASP A 50 -16.91 6.49 15.39
N ASN A 51 -17.27 7.78 15.38
CA ASN A 51 -17.85 8.47 16.54
C ASN A 51 -19.24 7.92 16.89
N ILE A 52 -20.09 7.69 15.90
CA ILE A 52 -21.44 7.13 16.14
C ILE A 52 -21.32 5.72 16.73
N VAL A 53 -20.52 4.85 16.11
CA VAL A 53 -20.30 3.49 16.60
C VAL A 53 -19.72 3.50 18.01
N SER A 54 -18.73 4.37 18.30
CA SER A 54 -18.12 4.51 19.62
C SER A 54 -19.13 4.99 20.67
N LYS A 55 -20.02 5.94 20.34
CA LYS A 55 -21.06 6.46 21.24
C LYS A 55 -22.11 5.40 21.56
N ILE A 56 -22.57 4.63 20.57
CA ILE A 56 -23.55 3.56 20.78
C ILE A 56 -22.91 2.40 21.55
N ALA A 57 -21.69 1.99 21.17
CA ALA A 57 -20.95 0.94 21.85
C ALA A 57 -20.68 1.25 23.33
N SER A 58 -20.45 2.52 23.69
CA SER A 58 -20.24 2.92 25.10
C SER A 58 -21.51 2.86 25.95
N LYS A 59 -22.70 2.93 25.34
CA LYS A 59 -24.00 2.84 26.02
C LYS A 59 -24.57 1.41 26.05
N ALA A 60 -24.24 0.61 25.05
CA ALA A 60 -24.66 -0.79 24.98
C ALA A 60 -24.14 -1.55 26.21
N SER A 61 -25.04 -1.87 27.11
CA SER A 61 -24.74 -2.54 28.37
C SER A 61 -24.32 -3.99 28.13
N GLY A 62 -23.01 -4.21 28.06
CA GLY A 62 -22.39 -5.51 28.28
C GLY A 62 -22.57 -6.58 27.22
N GLY A 63 -21.63 -6.69 26.32
CA GLY A 63 -21.14 -8.01 25.92
C GLY A 63 -21.89 -8.83 24.88
N SER A 64 -22.91 -8.30 24.20
CA SER A 64 -23.70 -9.16 23.31
C SER A 64 -23.37 -9.07 21.82
N ILE A 65 -22.46 -8.16 21.42
CA ILE A 65 -22.09 -8.07 20.02
C ILE A 65 -20.64 -8.46 19.83
N ASP A 66 -20.44 -9.69 19.36
CA ASP A 66 -19.12 -10.29 19.16
C ASP A 66 -18.15 -9.43 18.30
N LEU A 67 -18.68 -8.69 17.32
CA LEU A 67 -17.88 -7.80 16.48
C LEU A 67 -17.25 -6.61 17.23
N LEU A 68 -17.90 -6.16 18.35
CA LEU A 68 -17.36 -5.08 19.18
C LEU A 68 -16.28 -5.58 20.13
N ALA A 69 -16.52 -6.72 20.77
CA ALA A 69 -15.64 -7.25 21.80
C ALA A 69 -14.51 -8.12 21.22
N GLY A 70 -14.70 -8.66 20.02
CA GLY A 70 -13.88 -9.75 19.50
C GLY A 70 -14.19 -11.07 20.21
N LYS A 71 -13.44 -12.12 19.87
CA LYS A 71 -13.50 -13.41 20.54
C LYS A 71 -12.19 -13.67 21.29
N PRO A 72 -12.03 -13.20 22.54
CA PRO A 72 -10.76 -13.30 23.27
C PRO A 72 -10.33 -14.75 23.53
N GLU A 73 -11.27 -15.68 23.50
CA GLU A 73 -11.01 -17.11 23.62
C GLU A 73 -10.26 -17.68 22.40
N ASN A 74 -10.46 -17.08 21.24
CA ASN A 74 -9.79 -17.47 20.01
C ASN A 74 -8.51 -16.66 19.81
N LYS A 75 -7.36 -17.30 20.05
CA LYS A 75 -6.03 -16.69 19.94
C LYS A 75 -5.53 -16.53 18.49
N THR A 76 -6.38 -16.72 17.49
CA THR A 76 -6.00 -16.53 16.08
C THR A 76 -6.23 -15.09 15.64
N HIS A 77 -5.23 -14.45 15.05
CA HIS A 77 -5.32 -13.10 14.48
C HIS A 77 -5.43 -13.15 12.96
N LEU A 78 -6.40 -12.45 12.39
CA LEU A 78 -6.49 -12.19 10.96
C LEU A 78 -5.81 -10.85 10.63
N LEU A 79 -4.80 -10.88 9.77
CA LEU A 79 -4.15 -9.68 9.25
C LEU A 79 -4.58 -9.45 7.79
N VAL A 80 -5.32 -8.37 7.56
CA VAL A 80 -5.69 -7.91 6.22
C VAL A 80 -4.59 -6.99 5.70
N VAL A 81 -3.93 -7.34 4.62
CA VAL A 81 -2.75 -6.63 4.12
C VAL A 81 -3.05 -5.98 2.78
N PHE A 82 -3.03 -4.65 2.73
CA PHE A 82 -3.14 -3.90 1.47
C PHE A 82 -1.76 -3.65 0.85
N SER A 83 -1.57 -4.10 -0.38
CA SER A 83 -0.34 -3.88 -1.15
C SER A 83 -0.64 -3.57 -2.61
N ALA A 84 0.37 -3.21 -3.39
CA ALA A 84 0.20 -2.95 -4.81
C ALA A 84 0.14 -4.23 -5.64
N ASP A 85 -0.65 -4.19 -6.73
CA ASP A 85 -0.62 -5.25 -7.75
C ASP A 85 0.63 -5.17 -8.64
N ARG A 86 1.20 -3.97 -8.78
CA ARG A 86 2.33 -3.69 -9.67
C ARG A 86 3.55 -3.19 -8.90
N GLY A 87 4.74 -3.44 -9.46
CA GLY A 87 6.00 -2.89 -8.97
C GLY A 87 6.24 -1.45 -9.41
N LEU A 88 7.49 -1.03 -9.32
CA LEU A 88 7.98 0.31 -9.68
C LEU A 88 7.40 1.45 -8.80
N CYS A 89 7.07 1.13 -7.56
CA CYS A 89 6.60 2.06 -6.52
C CYS A 89 7.63 2.22 -5.38
N GLY A 90 8.91 2.20 -5.71
CA GLY A 90 9.99 2.34 -4.73
C GLY A 90 9.94 1.32 -3.61
N GLY A 91 10.04 1.79 -2.37
CA GLY A 91 10.01 0.96 -1.17
C GLY A 91 8.61 0.55 -0.67
N PHE A 92 7.53 0.98 -1.32
CA PHE A 92 6.15 0.79 -0.86
C PHE A 92 5.82 -0.67 -0.51
N ASN A 93 5.96 -1.59 -1.45
CA ASN A 93 5.69 -3.01 -1.18
C ASN A 93 6.69 -3.63 -0.22
N GLY A 94 7.95 -3.21 -0.28
CA GLY A 94 9.01 -3.71 0.59
C GLY A 94 8.82 -3.33 2.05
N SER A 95 8.32 -2.13 2.34
CA SER A 95 8.00 -1.69 3.71
C SER A 95 6.87 -2.53 4.32
N ILE A 96 5.75 -2.69 3.60
CA ILE A 96 4.62 -3.53 4.03
C ILE A 96 5.09 -4.98 4.27
N THR A 97 5.77 -5.58 3.29
CA THR A 97 6.25 -6.97 3.41
C THR A 97 7.13 -7.17 4.63
N ARG A 98 8.04 -6.22 4.91
CA ARG A 98 8.92 -6.27 6.08
C ARG A 98 8.13 -6.14 7.39
N THR A 99 7.19 -5.22 7.44
CA THR A 99 6.34 -5.01 8.62
C THR A 99 5.45 -6.22 8.90
N VAL A 100 4.80 -6.79 7.87
CA VAL A 100 4.00 -8.01 8.02
C VAL A 100 4.87 -9.17 8.52
N ARG A 101 6.08 -9.35 7.95
CA ARG A 101 7.00 -10.40 8.40
C ARG A 101 7.39 -10.25 9.88
N SER A 102 7.65 -9.03 10.32
CA SER A 102 7.96 -8.72 11.72
C SER A 102 6.76 -8.99 12.64
N GLU A 103 5.56 -8.56 12.23
CA GLU A 103 4.35 -8.75 13.04
C GLU A 103 3.95 -10.22 13.14
N VAL A 104 3.99 -10.97 12.04
CA VAL A 104 3.72 -12.42 12.05
C VAL A 104 4.70 -13.15 12.97
N LYS A 105 6.00 -12.79 12.93
CA LYS A 105 6.98 -13.39 13.80
C LYS A 105 6.68 -13.07 15.27
N LYS A 106 6.41 -11.81 15.59
CA LYS A 106 6.07 -11.37 16.95
C LYS A 106 4.85 -12.12 17.48
N LEU A 107 3.77 -12.20 16.71
CA LEU A 107 2.54 -12.90 17.12
C LEU A 107 2.79 -14.40 17.34
N LYS A 108 3.60 -15.04 16.48
CA LYS A 108 3.97 -16.45 16.67
C LYS A 108 4.83 -16.67 17.91
N ASP A 109 5.76 -15.75 18.20
CA ASP A 109 6.59 -15.80 19.40
C ASP A 109 5.73 -15.63 20.68
N ASP A 110 4.63 -14.87 20.58
CA ASP A 110 3.61 -14.71 21.63
C ASP A 110 2.61 -15.92 21.72
N GLY A 111 2.79 -16.94 20.90
CA GLY A 111 1.93 -18.14 20.87
C GLY A 111 0.55 -17.88 20.22
N ILE A 112 0.44 -16.88 19.39
CA ILE A 112 -0.78 -16.47 18.67
C ILE A 112 -0.72 -17.04 17.24
N GLU A 113 -1.80 -17.71 16.82
CA GLU A 113 -1.95 -18.14 15.44
C GLU A 113 -2.25 -16.95 14.54
N VAL A 114 -1.72 -16.97 13.31
CA VAL A 114 -1.89 -15.87 12.35
C VAL A 114 -2.48 -16.40 11.07
N LYS A 115 -3.50 -15.72 10.57
CA LYS A 115 -4.05 -15.87 9.24
C LYS A 115 -3.83 -14.59 8.45
N LEU A 116 -3.55 -14.71 7.15
CA LEU A 116 -3.27 -13.58 6.27
C LEU A 116 -4.31 -13.51 5.15
N LEU A 117 -4.95 -12.36 5.00
CA LEU A 117 -5.79 -12.04 3.86
C LEU A 117 -5.08 -10.95 3.04
N MET A 118 -4.61 -11.34 1.86
CA MET A 118 -3.76 -10.48 1.04
C MET A 118 -4.59 -9.76 -0.02
N VAL A 119 -4.57 -8.43 -0.01
CA VAL A 119 -5.16 -7.59 -1.06
C VAL A 119 -4.02 -6.89 -1.81
N GLY A 120 -3.78 -7.36 -3.04
CA GLY A 120 -2.66 -6.96 -3.88
C GLY A 120 -1.57 -8.01 -4.02
N LYS A 121 -1.08 -8.13 -5.24
CA LYS A 121 -0.22 -9.22 -5.68
C LYS A 121 1.19 -9.17 -5.10
N LYS A 122 1.82 -7.98 -5.03
CA LYS A 122 3.28 -7.90 -4.81
C LYS A 122 3.75 -8.33 -3.44
N SER A 123 3.03 -7.96 -2.37
CA SER A 123 3.38 -8.45 -1.04
C SER A 123 2.96 -9.91 -0.84
N ALA A 124 1.86 -10.35 -1.48
CA ALA A 124 1.49 -11.76 -1.48
C ALA A 124 2.58 -12.64 -2.11
N ASP A 125 3.08 -12.28 -3.29
CA ASP A 125 4.18 -13.01 -3.96
C ASP A 125 5.44 -13.06 -3.08
N ALA A 126 5.79 -11.93 -2.44
CA ALA A 126 6.98 -11.83 -1.60
C ALA A 126 6.90 -12.61 -0.27
N LEU A 127 5.68 -12.79 0.26
CA LEU A 127 5.43 -13.51 1.51
C LEU A 127 5.06 -14.98 1.29
N ASN A 128 4.71 -15.36 0.08
CA ASN A 128 4.22 -16.71 -0.24
C ASN A 128 5.20 -17.82 0.12
N ARG A 129 6.51 -17.56 -0.05
CA ARG A 129 7.54 -18.56 0.27
C ARG A 129 7.63 -18.85 1.76
N ASP A 130 7.50 -17.80 2.60
CA ASP A 130 7.73 -17.90 4.04
C ASP A 130 6.43 -18.19 4.80
N PHE A 131 5.28 -17.73 4.29
CA PHE A 131 3.99 -17.71 4.98
C PHE A 131 2.80 -18.11 4.10
N GLY A 132 3.04 -18.79 2.98
CA GLY A 132 1.98 -19.19 2.06
C GLY A 132 0.87 -20.05 2.70
N GLU A 133 1.22 -20.86 3.69
CA GLU A 133 0.30 -21.70 4.45
C GLU A 133 -0.67 -20.89 5.34
N LEU A 134 -0.29 -19.65 5.70
CA LEU A 134 -1.10 -18.76 6.51
C LEU A 134 -2.12 -17.97 5.68
N PHE A 135 -2.06 -18.07 4.36
CA PHE A 135 -2.94 -17.30 3.49
C PHE A 135 -4.34 -17.92 3.44
N VAL A 136 -5.31 -17.17 3.92
CA VAL A 136 -6.73 -17.51 3.75
C VAL A 136 -7.12 -17.26 2.29
N GLU A 137 -6.71 -16.10 1.75
CA GLU A 137 -7.01 -15.73 0.37
C GLU A 137 -6.06 -14.67 -0.17
N LYS A 138 -5.97 -14.63 -1.50
CA LYS A 138 -5.25 -13.61 -2.27
C LYS A 138 -6.23 -12.94 -3.23
N ILE A 139 -6.40 -11.63 -3.09
CA ILE A 139 -7.27 -10.82 -3.92
C ILE A 139 -6.40 -9.91 -4.78
N ASP A 140 -6.33 -10.23 -6.07
CA ASP A 140 -5.53 -9.49 -7.04
C ASP A 140 -6.41 -8.53 -7.87
N GLY A 141 -5.79 -7.47 -8.42
CA GLY A 141 -6.43 -6.56 -9.37
C GLY A 141 -7.32 -5.48 -8.76
N LYS A 142 -7.51 -5.48 -7.45
CA LYS A 142 -8.41 -4.54 -6.74
C LYS A 142 -7.68 -3.35 -6.12
N SER A 143 -6.34 -3.40 -6.00
CA SER A 143 -5.57 -2.34 -5.32
C SER A 143 -5.54 -1.02 -6.08
N ALA A 144 -5.61 -1.04 -7.41
CA ALA A 144 -5.39 0.13 -8.26
C ALA A 144 -6.62 1.06 -8.41
N LYS A 145 -7.81 0.57 -8.12
CA LYS A 145 -9.09 1.32 -8.24
C LYS A 145 -10.00 0.93 -7.08
N PRO A 146 -9.84 1.57 -5.91
CA PRO A 146 -10.71 1.33 -4.77
C PRO A 146 -12.18 1.58 -5.15
N ASN A 147 -13.04 0.64 -4.81
CA ASN A 147 -14.49 0.76 -4.96
C ASN A 147 -15.15 0.30 -3.67
N TYR A 148 -16.17 1.02 -3.23
CA TYR A 148 -16.88 0.69 -1.99
C TYR A 148 -17.53 -0.70 -2.03
N SER A 149 -18.11 -1.09 -3.18
CA SER A 149 -18.67 -2.44 -3.33
C SER A 149 -17.64 -3.56 -3.15
N ASP A 150 -16.39 -3.35 -3.56
CA ASP A 150 -15.33 -4.33 -3.32
C ASP A 150 -14.97 -4.42 -1.83
N ALA A 151 -15.03 -3.29 -1.11
CA ALA A 151 -14.83 -3.25 0.33
C ALA A 151 -15.99 -3.91 1.10
N GLU A 152 -17.23 -3.78 0.63
CA GLU A 152 -18.39 -4.49 1.19
C GLU A 152 -18.26 -6.01 1.05
N VAL A 153 -17.86 -6.49 -0.13
CA VAL A 153 -17.59 -7.92 -0.35
C VAL A 153 -16.49 -8.43 0.58
N LEU A 154 -15.42 -7.64 0.74
CA LEU A 154 -14.32 -7.99 1.64
C LEU A 154 -14.77 -7.98 3.10
N ALA A 155 -15.56 -6.98 3.51
CA ALA A 155 -16.11 -6.89 4.86
C ALA A 155 -17.00 -8.08 5.18
N LYS A 156 -17.93 -8.43 4.27
CA LYS A 156 -18.81 -9.59 4.42
C LYS A 156 -17.98 -10.87 4.61
N LYS A 157 -16.95 -11.06 3.79
CA LYS A 157 -16.08 -12.22 3.91
C LYS A 157 -15.35 -12.29 5.27
N ILE A 158 -14.89 -11.15 5.78
CA ILE A 158 -14.25 -11.08 7.10
C ILE A 158 -15.26 -11.44 8.19
N ILE A 159 -16.50 -10.98 8.06
CA ILE A 159 -17.57 -11.29 9.00
C ILE A 159 -17.92 -12.79 8.95
N ASP A 160 -18.09 -13.37 7.77
CA ASP A 160 -18.35 -14.81 7.60
C ASP A 160 -17.25 -15.66 8.28
N LEU A 161 -15.96 -15.31 8.07
CA LEU A 161 -14.82 -15.98 8.71
C LEU A 161 -14.81 -15.79 10.25
N PHE A 162 -15.28 -14.66 10.74
CA PHE A 162 -15.37 -14.36 12.16
C PHE A 162 -16.50 -15.15 12.84
N GLU A 163 -17.67 -15.23 12.18
CA GLU A 163 -18.81 -16.03 12.64
C GLU A 163 -18.46 -17.50 12.70
N ASP A 164 -17.75 -18.01 11.69
CA ASP A 164 -17.20 -19.38 11.66
C ASP A 164 -16.14 -19.65 12.73
N GLY A 165 -15.78 -18.66 13.55
CA GLY A 165 -14.79 -18.80 14.62
C GLY A 165 -13.34 -18.96 14.12
N GLN A 166 -13.05 -18.58 12.90
CA GLN A 166 -11.71 -18.78 12.33
C GLN A 166 -10.64 -17.84 12.89
N PHE A 167 -11.03 -16.74 13.53
CA PHE A 167 -10.14 -15.82 14.24
C PHE A 167 -10.90 -15.06 15.33
N GLY A 168 -10.17 -14.47 16.29
CA GLY A 168 -10.74 -13.65 17.36
C GLY A 168 -10.47 -12.16 17.19
N VAL A 169 -9.36 -11.80 16.50
CA VAL A 169 -8.91 -10.41 16.29
C VAL A 169 -8.63 -10.19 14.82
N CYS A 170 -9.07 -9.06 14.28
CA CYS A 170 -8.78 -8.65 12.92
C CYS A 170 -8.08 -7.29 12.88
N LYS A 171 -6.93 -7.20 12.21
CA LYS A 171 -6.21 -5.95 11.99
C LYS A 171 -5.96 -5.72 10.50
N VAL A 172 -6.04 -4.47 10.04
CA VAL A 172 -5.63 -4.09 8.69
C VAL A 172 -4.25 -3.43 8.73
N ILE A 173 -3.39 -3.81 7.78
CA ILE A 173 -2.05 -3.25 7.57
C ILE A 173 -2.03 -2.57 6.21
N TYR A 174 -1.75 -1.29 6.20
CA TYR A 174 -1.70 -0.48 4.99
C TYR A 174 -0.70 0.66 5.12
N ASN A 175 -0.36 1.32 4.00
CA ASN A 175 0.43 2.55 4.03
C ASN A 175 -0.51 3.75 4.10
N LYS A 176 -0.46 4.48 5.21
CA LYS A 176 -1.13 5.76 5.38
C LYS A 176 -0.41 6.83 4.56
N PHE A 177 -1.18 7.63 3.84
CA PHE A 177 -0.65 8.76 3.09
C PHE A 177 -0.43 9.97 4.01
N VAL A 178 0.83 10.33 4.23
CA VAL A 178 1.24 11.52 4.99
C VAL A 178 1.61 12.64 4.04
N SER A 179 2.50 12.36 3.07
CA SER A 179 2.91 13.30 2.04
C SER A 179 3.38 12.56 0.78
N ALA A 180 3.67 13.29 -0.28
CA ALA A 180 4.21 12.70 -1.51
C ALA A 180 5.56 11.97 -1.30
N ILE A 181 6.31 12.34 -0.26
CA ILE A 181 7.62 11.75 0.07
C ILE A 181 7.51 10.72 1.19
N THR A 182 6.59 10.92 2.13
CA THR A 182 6.48 10.11 3.35
C THR A 182 5.19 9.29 3.33
N GLN A 183 5.34 7.97 3.41
CA GLN A 183 4.26 7.01 3.62
C GLN A 183 4.60 6.18 4.85
N GLU A 184 3.62 5.96 5.72
CA GLU A 184 3.81 5.22 6.97
C GLU A 184 2.98 3.94 6.96
N VAL A 185 3.64 2.81 7.24
CA VAL A 185 2.92 1.55 7.44
C VAL A 185 2.17 1.64 8.76
N THR A 186 0.85 1.54 8.67
CA THR A 186 -0.06 1.71 9.81
C THR A 186 -0.85 0.43 10.04
N PHE A 187 -1.06 0.13 11.31
CA PHE A 187 -1.97 -0.92 11.78
C PHE A 187 -3.24 -0.24 12.28
N LYS A 188 -4.38 -0.80 11.90
CA LYS A 188 -5.67 -0.40 12.45
C LYS A 188 -6.43 -1.65 12.88
N SER A 189 -6.94 -1.65 14.11
CA SER A 189 -7.83 -2.70 14.58
C SER A 189 -9.17 -2.56 13.87
N LEU A 190 -9.71 -3.68 13.41
CA LEU A 190 -11.04 -3.76 12.79
C LEU A 190 -12.00 -4.52 13.70
N ILE A 191 -11.54 -5.60 14.33
CA ILE A 191 -12.23 -6.42 15.31
C ILE A 191 -11.21 -6.79 16.40
N PRO A 192 -11.42 -6.43 17.67
CA PRO A 192 -12.49 -5.57 18.19
C PRO A 192 -12.44 -4.14 17.64
N VAL A 193 -13.59 -3.49 17.59
CA VAL A 193 -13.67 -2.07 17.20
C VAL A 193 -13.06 -1.22 18.31
N GLU A 194 -12.07 -0.39 17.98
CA GLU A 194 -11.48 0.54 18.95
C GLU A 194 -12.47 1.63 19.35
N VAL A 195 -12.95 1.60 20.57
CA VAL A 195 -13.78 2.66 21.15
C VAL A 195 -12.86 3.74 21.70
N LYS A 196 -12.83 4.90 21.06
CA LYS A 196 -12.05 6.05 21.51
C LYS A 196 -12.68 6.70 22.73
N GLN A 197 -12.20 6.38 23.91
CA GLN A 197 -12.70 6.96 25.17
C GLN A 197 -12.39 8.46 25.32
N ASN A 198 -11.32 8.97 24.72
CA ASN A 198 -10.82 10.33 24.97
C ASN A 198 -11.61 11.46 24.28
N GLU A 199 -12.45 11.17 23.28
CA GLU A 199 -13.28 12.19 22.61
C GLU A 199 -14.67 12.29 23.25
N ILE A 200 -15.06 11.32 24.09
CA ILE A 200 -16.37 11.30 24.76
C ILE A 200 -16.40 12.27 25.95
N GLU A 201 -15.25 12.52 26.58
CA GLU A 201 -15.17 13.41 27.77
C GLU A 201 -15.22 14.92 27.43
N GLN A 202 -14.91 15.33 26.20
CA GLN A 202 -14.90 16.73 25.80
C GLN A 202 -16.25 17.24 25.26
N ASP A 203 -17.12 16.33 24.84
CA ASP A 203 -18.45 16.69 24.34
C ASP A 203 -19.51 16.45 25.44
N ASN A 204 -19.38 17.19 26.54
CA ASN A 204 -20.33 17.23 27.67
C ASN A 204 -21.70 17.83 27.30
N SER A 205 -22.00 18.06 26.02
CA SER A 205 -23.37 18.20 25.57
C SER A 205 -24.00 16.80 25.54
N SER A 206 -24.60 16.42 26.65
CA SER A 206 -25.47 15.27 26.80
C SER A 206 -26.68 15.39 25.85
N SER A 207 -26.44 15.33 24.56
CA SER A 207 -27.49 15.05 23.60
C SER A 207 -27.89 13.58 23.87
N ILE A 208 -28.98 13.44 24.61
CA ILE A 208 -29.64 12.16 24.81
C ILE A 208 -30.17 11.77 23.44
N TYR A 209 -29.42 10.92 22.75
CA TYR A 209 -29.95 10.30 21.54
C TYR A 209 -30.93 9.24 22.00
N ASP A 210 -32.17 9.37 21.60
CA ASP A 210 -33.16 8.29 21.65
C ASP A 210 -32.93 7.39 20.44
N PHE A 211 -32.68 6.13 20.69
CA PHE A 211 -32.42 5.14 19.64
C PHE A 211 -33.71 4.37 19.31
N GLU A 212 -34.15 4.46 18.07
CA GLU A 212 -35.29 3.71 17.56
C GLU A 212 -34.90 3.03 16.23
N PRO A 213 -34.94 1.70 16.11
CA PRO A 213 -35.28 0.68 17.12
C PRO A 213 -34.23 0.57 18.25
N GLY A 214 -33.96 -0.51 18.89
CA GLY A 214 -33.03 -0.63 20.02
C GLY A 214 -31.53 -0.53 19.59
N GLU A 215 -30.68 -0.22 20.57
CA GLU A 215 -29.22 -0.04 20.38
C GLU A 215 -28.53 -1.25 19.70
N GLU A 216 -28.93 -2.48 20.07
CA GLU A 216 -28.37 -3.72 19.52
C GLU A 216 -28.73 -3.91 18.04
N GLU A 217 -29.94 -3.59 17.65
CA GLU A 217 -30.41 -3.73 16.26
C GLU A 217 -29.71 -2.72 15.36
N ILE A 218 -29.53 -1.49 15.84
CA ILE A 218 -28.77 -0.46 15.13
C ILE A 218 -27.31 -0.86 14.99
N LEU A 219 -26.66 -1.40 16.02
CA LEU A 219 -25.26 -1.84 15.97
C LEU A 219 -25.08 -3.01 15.00
N ASN A 220 -26.00 -3.95 14.95
CA ASN A 220 -25.94 -5.09 14.01
C ASN A 220 -25.98 -4.63 12.55
N ASP A 221 -26.66 -3.54 12.23
CA ASP A 221 -26.64 -2.95 10.87
C ASP A 221 -25.42 -2.04 10.63
N LEU A 222 -25.00 -1.28 11.65
CA LEU A 222 -23.91 -0.32 11.50
C LEU A 222 -22.51 -0.97 11.51
N LEU A 223 -22.29 -2.03 12.29
CA LEU A 223 -20.94 -2.63 12.40
C LEU A 223 -20.42 -3.21 11.08
N PRO A 224 -21.20 -3.95 10.28
CA PRO A 224 -20.77 -4.39 8.95
C PRO A 224 -20.47 -3.21 8.02
N ARG A 225 -21.29 -2.16 8.07
CA ARG A 225 -21.07 -0.93 7.27
C ARG A 225 -19.83 -0.17 7.71
N ASN A 226 -19.59 -0.09 9.03
CA ASN A 226 -18.39 0.50 9.58
C ASN A 226 -17.16 -0.28 9.13
N LEU A 227 -17.16 -1.59 9.22
CA LEU A 227 -16.07 -2.45 8.76
C LEU A 227 -15.75 -2.21 7.27
N ALA A 228 -16.77 -2.19 6.41
CA ALA A 228 -16.61 -1.88 4.99
C ALA A 228 -16.02 -0.48 4.76
N THR A 229 -16.48 0.52 5.53
CA THR A 229 -15.99 1.90 5.46
C THR A 229 -14.53 2.00 5.88
N GLN A 230 -14.12 1.31 6.95
CA GLN A 230 -12.74 1.26 7.43
C GLN A 230 -11.80 0.59 6.41
N LEU A 231 -12.23 -0.51 5.82
CA LEU A 231 -11.49 -1.20 4.76
C LEU A 231 -11.34 -0.31 3.52
N PHE A 232 -12.43 0.33 3.09
CA PHE A 232 -12.43 1.25 1.96
C PHE A 232 -11.50 2.44 2.18
N SER A 233 -11.59 3.09 3.35
CA SER A 233 -10.71 4.19 3.73
C SER A 233 -9.23 3.76 3.72
N SER A 234 -8.91 2.62 4.33
CA SER A 234 -7.55 2.07 4.35
C SER A 234 -7.03 1.75 2.94
N GLN A 235 -7.90 1.27 2.06
CA GLN A 235 -7.55 0.98 0.66
C GLN A 235 -7.29 2.26 -0.14
N ILE A 236 -8.09 3.31 0.04
CA ILE A 236 -7.88 4.62 -0.61
C ILE A 236 -6.55 5.23 -0.16
N GLU A 237 -6.28 5.24 1.15
CA GLU A 237 -5.03 5.74 1.72
C GLU A 237 -3.83 4.96 1.16
N SER A 238 -3.92 3.63 1.10
CA SER A 238 -2.89 2.77 0.54
C SER A 238 -2.66 3.04 -0.95
N THR A 239 -3.73 3.28 -1.72
CA THR A 239 -3.64 3.60 -3.15
C THR A 239 -2.99 4.96 -3.38
N ALA A 240 -3.35 5.98 -2.59
CA ALA A 240 -2.71 7.29 -2.64
C ALA A 240 -1.21 7.19 -2.30
N SER A 241 -0.86 6.43 -1.28
CA SER A 241 0.52 6.16 -0.87
C SER A 241 1.31 5.44 -1.97
N GLU A 242 0.72 4.43 -2.62
CA GLU A 242 1.33 3.72 -3.76
C GLU A 242 1.65 4.67 -4.91
N LEU A 243 0.68 5.52 -5.29
CA LEU A 243 0.82 6.48 -6.39
C LEU A 243 1.88 7.55 -6.09
N ALA A 244 1.96 8.02 -4.85
CA ALA A 244 2.99 8.94 -4.39
C ALA A 244 4.39 8.31 -4.44
N ALA A 245 4.53 7.11 -3.90
CA ALA A 245 5.78 6.34 -3.94
C ALA A 245 6.22 6.05 -5.39
N ARG A 246 5.27 5.71 -6.27
CA ARG A 246 5.54 5.51 -7.71
C ARG A 246 5.98 6.80 -8.38
N MET A 247 5.30 7.92 -8.13
CA MET A 247 5.68 9.21 -8.69
C MET A 247 7.12 9.57 -8.30
N THR A 248 7.48 9.46 -7.02
CA THR A 248 8.82 9.75 -6.52
C THR A 248 9.87 8.78 -7.08
N ALA A 249 9.57 7.48 -7.15
CA ALA A 249 10.46 6.47 -7.72
C ALA A 249 10.73 6.72 -9.21
N MET A 250 9.71 7.11 -9.98
CA MET A 250 9.86 7.41 -11.40
C MET A 250 10.59 8.73 -11.64
N ASP A 251 10.44 9.72 -10.76
CA ASP A 251 11.21 10.95 -10.79
C ASP A 251 12.71 10.68 -10.58
N ASN A 252 13.04 9.91 -9.56
CA ASN A 252 14.41 9.50 -9.29
C ASN A 252 15.00 8.68 -10.45
N ALA A 253 14.23 7.74 -11.02
CA ALA A 253 14.66 6.96 -12.17
C ALA A 253 14.90 7.82 -13.40
N THR A 254 14.08 8.86 -13.63
CA THR A 254 14.24 9.80 -14.75
C THR A 254 15.49 10.65 -14.60
N ARG A 255 15.80 11.14 -13.39
CA ARG A 255 17.03 11.88 -13.10
C ARG A 255 18.25 10.99 -13.26
N ASN A 256 18.27 9.81 -12.65
CA ASN A 256 19.38 8.86 -12.77
C ASN A 256 19.64 8.45 -14.24
N ALA A 257 18.58 8.31 -15.04
CA ALA A 257 18.73 8.06 -16.48
C ALA A 257 19.38 9.24 -17.21
N GLY A 258 19.09 10.50 -16.83
CA GLY A 258 19.76 11.69 -17.32
C GLY A 258 21.27 11.66 -17.05
N ASP A 259 21.63 11.46 -15.79
CA ASP A 259 23.04 11.39 -15.37
C ASP A 259 23.79 10.27 -16.11
N MET A 260 23.14 9.13 -16.32
CA MET A 260 23.71 8.01 -17.07
C MET A 260 23.92 8.35 -18.53
N ILE A 261 23.00 9.08 -19.18
CA ILE A 261 23.15 9.55 -20.57
C ILE A 261 24.35 10.46 -20.70
N ASP A 262 24.53 11.40 -19.77
CA ASP A 262 25.64 12.34 -19.78
C ASP A 262 26.98 11.61 -19.63
N ASN A 263 27.07 10.70 -18.68
CA ASN A 263 28.27 9.86 -18.49
C ASN A 263 28.58 8.98 -19.70
N LEU A 264 27.59 8.34 -20.29
CA LEU A 264 27.76 7.51 -21.48
C LEU A 264 28.17 8.35 -22.71
N THR A 265 27.63 9.57 -22.83
CA THR A 265 27.96 10.50 -23.92
C THR A 265 29.42 10.97 -23.82
N LEU A 266 29.88 11.25 -22.59
CA LEU A 266 31.28 11.62 -22.35
C LEU A 266 32.21 10.45 -22.68
N GLN A 267 31.85 9.23 -22.26
CA GLN A 267 32.61 8.02 -22.59
C GLN A 267 32.63 7.76 -24.10
N TYR A 268 31.50 7.93 -24.79
CA TYR A 268 31.40 7.79 -26.24
C TYR A 268 32.31 8.77 -26.96
N ASN A 269 32.32 10.05 -26.56
CA ASN A 269 33.17 11.08 -27.18
C ASN A 269 34.66 10.78 -26.97
N ARG A 270 35.07 10.37 -25.76
CA ARG A 270 36.47 9.96 -25.48
C ARG A 270 36.90 8.77 -26.33
N THR A 271 36.05 7.72 -26.37
CA THR A 271 36.35 6.53 -27.17
C THR A 271 36.42 6.86 -28.67
N ARG A 272 35.51 7.72 -29.15
CA ARG A 272 35.51 8.18 -30.56
C ARG A 272 36.82 8.90 -30.90
N GLN A 273 37.26 9.83 -30.06
CA GLN A 273 38.53 10.53 -30.23
C GLN A 273 39.71 9.56 -30.27
N ALA A 274 39.75 8.60 -29.34
CA ALA A 274 40.84 7.60 -29.31
C ALA A 274 40.84 6.72 -30.56
N VAL A 275 39.68 6.31 -31.07
CA VAL A 275 39.60 5.53 -32.33
C VAL A 275 40.08 6.36 -33.52
N ILE A 276 39.62 7.61 -33.65
CA ILE A 276 40.03 8.51 -34.73
C ILE A 276 41.55 8.72 -34.68
N THR A 277 42.12 8.98 -33.51
CA THR A 277 43.56 9.17 -33.33
C THR A 277 44.32 7.92 -33.73
N LYS A 278 43.85 6.74 -33.33
CA LYS A 278 44.45 5.45 -33.68
C LYS A 278 44.44 5.23 -35.21
N GLU A 279 43.31 5.45 -35.87
CA GLU A 279 43.17 5.33 -37.33
C GLU A 279 44.08 6.30 -38.06
N LEU A 280 44.20 7.56 -37.56
CA LEU A 280 45.15 8.55 -38.13
C LEU A 280 46.59 8.10 -38.02
N ILE A 281 46.99 7.57 -36.83
CA ILE A 281 48.36 7.05 -36.64
C ILE A 281 48.62 5.85 -37.56
N GLU A 282 47.68 4.95 -37.72
CA GLU A 282 47.80 3.78 -38.63
C GLU A 282 47.97 4.23 -40.09
N ILE A 283 47.23 5.26 -40.53
CA ILE A 283 47.32 5.81 -41.87
C ILE A 283 48.69 6.47 -42.11
N ILE A 284 49.15 7.29 -41.15
CA ILE A 284 50.47 7.98 -41.25
C ILE A 284 51.60 6.96 -41.24
N SER A 285 51.57 5.99 -40.30
CA SER A 285 52.60 4.95 -40.25
C SER A 285 52.60 4.05 -41.48
N GLY A 286 51.42 3.78 -42.09
CA GLY A 286 51.33 3.07 -43.37
C GLY A 286 51.88 3.87 -44.56
N ALA A 287 51.72 5.20 -44.57
CA ALA A 287 52.26 6.05 -45.59
C ALA A 287 53.79 6.24 -45.50
N GLU A 288 54.37 6.23 -44.30
CA GLU A 288 55.79 6.25 -44.05
C GLU A 288 56.51 4.92 -44.39
N ALA A 289 55.78 3.83 -44.45
CA ALA A 289 56.32 2.48 -44.76
C ALA A 289 56.31 2.13 -46.25
N LEU A 290 55.74 3.00 -47.10
CA LEU A 290 55.80 2.94 -48.56
C LEU A 290 56.89 3.84 -49.10
#